data_e7eb8eae2626209f75fb9972c0cb953b
#
_entry.id   e7eb8eae2626209f75fb9972c0cb953b
#
_cell.length_a   1.000
_cell.length_b   1.000
_cell.length_c   1.000
_cell.angle_alpha   90.00
_cell.angle_beta   90.00
_cell.angle_gamma   90.00
#
_symmetry.space_group_name_H-M   'P 1'
#
loop_
_entity.id
_entity.type
_entity.pdbx_description
1 polymer ?
#
loop_
_entity_poly.entity_id
_entity_poly.type
_entity_poly.pdbx_seq_one_letter_code
_entity_poly.pdbx_strand_id
1 'polypeptide(L)'
;MSIWGSLIGGMIGFSLGGPFGMLLGSLLGGKISRARAGASFSNPAQSQQMFALSLIVLSAKLSKADGQVSKEELIAVKDKLKIPDNELDQVGKIFNQAKKESAGYEPYAQQIAQFYSGNINILEEVINILFYIAESDGEVSSSELKMIENISKIFGLSETQYQSIKESRKGSDKLNPYIVLESKPDDDLQIIRK
;
A
#
# COMPACT_ATOMS: atom_id res chain seq x y z
N MET A 1 1.06 2.14 22.36
CA MET A 1 -0.22 2.34 21.61
C MET A 1 0.01 1.83 20.21
N SER A 2 -0.85 0.95 19.72
CA SER A 2 -0.73 0.43 18.36
C SER A 2 -1.01 1.55 17.36
N ILE A 3 -0.20 1.66 16.30
CA ILE A 3 -0.39 2.60 15.19
C ILE A 3 -1.77 2.40 14.58
N TRP A 4 -2.22 1.16 14.54
CA TRP A 4 -3.48 0.72 13.98
C TRP A 4 -4.70 1.19 14.79
N GLY A 5 -4.64 1.14 16.12
CA GLY A 5 -5.72 1.63 17.00
C GLY A 5 -5.92 3.14 16.89
N SER A 6 -4.84 3.90 16.70
CA SER A 6 -4.94 5.35 16.49
C SER A 6 -5.32 5.75 15.07
N LEU A 7 -5.06 4.91 14.07
CA LEU A 7 -5.50 5.11 12.68
C LEU A 7 -7.03 5.22 12.59
N ILE A 8 -7.73 4.54 13.47
CA ILE A 8 -9.18 4.39 13.42
C ILE A 8 -9.88 5.17 14.53
N GLY A 9 -9.16 5.48 15.61
CA GLY A 9 -9.69 6.18 16.78
C GLY A 9 -10.04 7.67 16.59
N GLY A 10 -10.19 8.13 15.35
CA GLY A 10 -10.81 9.41 15.07
C GLY A 10 -9.91 10.64 15.02
N MET A 11 -8.60 10.52 15.28
CA MET A 11 -7.74 11.72 15.23
C MET A 11 -7.30 12.09 13.79
N ILE A 12 -7.20 11.11 12.88
CA ILE A 12 -6.73 11.35 11.52
C ILE A 12 -7.83 11.90 10.63
N GLY A 13 -9.05 11.40 10.77
CA GLY A 13 -10.18 11.79 9.93
C GLY A 13 -10.52 13.28 9.96
N PHE A 14 -10.23 13.95 11.05
CA PHE A 14 -10.52 15.38 11.20
C PHE A 14 -9.46 16.31 10.62
N SER A 15 -8.21 15.88 10.52
CA SER A 15 -7.12 16.70 9.98
C SER A 15 -6.76 16.38 8.53
N LEU A 16 -7.13 15.21 8.04
CA LEU A 16 -6.97 14.83 6.64
C LEU A 16 -8.15 15.34 5.82
N GLY A 17 -8.03 16.51 5.20
CA GLY A 17 -8.93 16.93 4.13
C GLY A 17 -8.78 16.02 2.89
N GLY A 18 -9.57 16.29 1.83
CA GLY A 18 -9.44 15.59 0.56
C GLY A 18 -10.00 14.16 0.56
N PRO A 19 -9.55 13.30 -0.38
CA PRO A 19 -10.07 11.96 -0.61
C PRO A 19 -9.99 11.06 0.61
N PHE A 20 -8.87 11.06 1.34
CA PHE A 20 -8.71 10.26 2.56
C PHE A 20 -9.66 10.71 3.68
N GLY A 21 -9.86 12.02 3.83
CA GLY A 21 -10.82 12.55 4.80
C GLY A 21 -12.26 12.16 4.47
N MET A 22 -12.64 12.17 3.20
CA MET A 22 -13.97 11.73 2.75
C MET A 22 -14.16 10.23 3.00
N LEU A 23 -13.17 9.40 2.67
CA LEU A 23 -13.23 7.95 2.87
C LEU A 23 -13.42 7.61 4.35
N LEU A 24 -12.59 8.15 5.22
CA LEU A 24 -12.66 7.88 6.66
C LEU A 24 -13.94 8.47 7.27
N GLY A 25 -14.35 9.63 6.80
CA GLY A 25 -15.58 10.26 7.26
C GLY A 25 -16.84 9.48 6.88
N SER A 26 -16.89 8.91 5.69
CA SER A 26 -18.01 8.05 5.27
C SER A 26 -18.10 6.77 6.10
N LEU A 27 -16.96 6.23 6.50
CA LEU A 27 -16.86 5.04 7.35
C LEU A 27 -17.37 5.30 8.77
N LEU A 28 -17.14 6.50 9.30
CA LEU A 28 -17.52 6.88 10.67
C LEU A 28 -18.95 7.43 10.77
N GLY A 29 -19.69 7.55 9.65
CA GLY A 29 -21.06 8.03 9.63
C GLY A 29 -21.23 9.50 10.05
N GLY A 30 -20.15 10.28 10.04
CA GLY A 30 -20.10 11.63 10.56
C GLY A 30 -20.47 12.72 9.57
N LYS A 31 -21.13 13.77 10.05
CA LYS A 31 -21.28 15.04 9.34
C LYS A 31 -19.90 15.70 9.27
N ILE A 32 -19.23 15.56 8.14
CA ILE A 32 -17.89 16.14 7.96
C ILE A 32 -18.03 17.63 7.71
N SER A 33 -17.61 18.43 8.70
CA SER A 33 -17.27 19.84 8.45
C SER A 33 -16.04 19.86 7.54
N ARG A 34 -16.14 20.62 6.42
CA ARG A 34 -15.01 20.85 5.52
C ARG A 34 -13.83 21.45 6.29
N ALA A 35 -12.98 20.60 6.83
CA ALA A 35 -11.71 21.05 7.39
C ALA A 35 -10.80 21.48 6.23
N ARG A 36 -10.26 22.68 6.32
CA ARG A 36 -9.34 23.27 5.35
C ARG A 36 -8.11 22.39 5.21
N ALA A 37 -7.80 21.98 4.00
CA ALA A 37 -6.53 21.37 3.63
C ALA A 37 -5.39 22.34 4.03
N GLY A 38 -4.53 21.93 4.96
CA GLY A 38 -3.44 22.78 5.42
C GLY A 38 -2.78 22.31 6.73
N ALA A 39 -2.99 21.08 7.13
CA ALA A 39 -2.27 20.54 8.28
C ALA A 39 -0.82 20.22 7.91
N SER A 40 0.12 20.99 8.44
CA SER A 40 1.54 20.64 8.41
C SER A 40 1.76 19.47 9.38
N PHE A 41 2.04 18.28 8.85
CA PHE A 41 2.24 17.08 9.62
C PHE A 41 3.72 16.96 10.00
N SER A 42 4.09 17.51 11.14
CA SER A 42 5.45 17.47 11.67
C SER A 42 5.69 16.31 12.66
N ASN A 43 4.68 15.45 12.88
CA ASN A 43 4.78 14.35 13.84
C ASN A 43 5.10 13.02 13.12
N PRO A 44 6.22 12.33 13.46
CA PRO A 44 6.58 11.04 12.87
C PRO A 44 5.48 9.98 12.96
N ALA A 45 4.69 9.97 14.03
CA ALA A 45 3.57 9.04 14.19
C ALA A 45 2.47 9.27 13.12
N GLN A 46 2.17 10.52 12.80
CA GLN A 46 1.19 10.86 11.76
C GLN A 46 1.69 10.47 10.36
N SER A 47 2.99 10.65 10.09
CA SER A 47 3.60 10.20 8.83
C SER A 47 3.48 8.69 8.66
N GLN A 48 3.75 7.92 9.70
CA GLN A 48 3.64 6.47 9.67
C GLN A 48 2.19 5.99 9.50
N GLN A 49 1.24 6.66 10.14
CA GLN A 49 -0.19 6.39 9.97
C GLN A 49 -0.66 6.69 8.55
N MET A 50 -0.23 7.83 7.99
CA MET A 50 -0.56 8.17 6.61
C MET A 50 0.03 7.18 5.62
N PHE A 51 1.26 6.71 5.84
CA PHE A 51 1.89 5.68 5.02
C PHE A 51 1.06 4.38 5.02
N ALA A 52 0.69 3.89 6.20
CA ALA A 52 -0.12 2.69 6.33
C ALA A 52 -1.50 2.84 5.66
N LEU A 53 -2.17 3.97 5.87
CA LEU A 53 -3.46 4.28 5.25
C LEU A 53 -3.33 4.36 3.73
N SER A 54 -2.27 4.97 3.22
CA SER A 54 -1.98 5.06 1.78
C SER A 54 -1.89 3.70 1.15
N LEU A 55 -1.13 2.79 1.78
CA LEU A 55 -0.96 1.43 1.28
C LEU A 55 -2.27 0.64 1.31
N ILE A 56 -3.06 0.72 2.38
CA ILE A 56 -4.36 0.04 2.46
C ILE A 56 -5.28 0.51 1.33
N VAL A 57 -5.39 1.83 1.12
CA VAL A 57 -6.30 2.39 0.12
C VAL A 57 -5.84 2.09 -1.29
N LEU A 58 -4.55 2.29 -1.60
CA LEU A 58 -4.02 2.00 -2.94
C LEU A 58 -4.07 0.51 -3.25
N SER A 59 -3.80 -0.37 -2.28
CA SER A 59 -3.97 -1.82 -2.45
C SER A 59 -5.41 -2.19 -2.75
N ALA A 60 -6.38 -1.59 -2.04
CA ALA A 60 -7.80 -1.83 -2.30
C ALA A 60 -8.23 -1.37 -3.72
N LYS A 61 -7.64 -0.28 -4.22
CA LYS A 61 -7.88 0.19 -5.59
C LYS A 61 -7.19 -0.70 -6.62
N LEU A 62 -5.99 -1.19 -6.31
CA LEU A 62 -5.24 -2.13 -7.16
C LEU A 62 -6.02 -3.43 -7.34
N SER A 63 -6.41 -4.07 -6.26
CA SER A 63 -7.25 -5.28 -6.27
C SER A 63 -8.62 -5.09 -6.94
N LYS A 64 -9.09 -3.87 -7.08
CA LYS A 64 -10.31 -3.56 -7.84
C LYS A 64 -10.05 -3.48 -9.36
N ALA A 65 -8.82 -3.20 -9.77
CA ALA A 65 -8.48 -2.96 -11.16
C ALA A 65 -8.64 -4.23 -12.03
N ASP A 66 -8.45 -5.41 -11.46
CA ASP A 66 -8.67 -6.71 -12.10
C ASP A 66 -10.06 -7.31 -11.80
N GLY A 67 -10.82 -6.71 -10.87
CA GLY A 67 -12.19 -7.08 -10.52
C GLY A 67 -12.34 -8.07 -9.38
N GLN A 68 -11.27 -8.73 -8.93
CA GLN A 68 -11.27 -9.68 -7.82
C GLN A 68 -10.15 -9.36 -6.83
N VAL A 69 -10.45 -9.55 -5.54
CA VAL A 69 -9.43 -9.51 -4.49
C VAL A 69 -9.08 -10.95 -4.16
N SER A 70 -7.85 -11.32 -4.40
CA SER A 70 -7.35 -12.63 -3.99
C SER A 70 -7.13 -12.67 -2.47
N LYS A 71 -7.15 -13.86 -1.90
CA LYS A 71 -6.78 -14.06 -0.49
C LYS A 71 -5.31 -13.76 -0.28
N GLU A 72 -4.51 -14.06 -1.27
CA GLU A 72 -3.06 -13.87 -1.34
C GLU A 72 -2.69 -12.39 -1.24
N GLU A 73 -3.36 -11.52 -1.98
CA GLU A 73 -3.19 -10.06 -1.88
C GLU A 73 -3.52 -9.52 -0.47
N LEU A 74 -4.63 -9.99 0.14
CA LEU A 74 -4.98 -9.59 1.50
C LEU A 74 -3.93 -10.05 2.53
N ILE A 75 -3.40 -11.25 2.37
CA ILE A 75 -2.31 -11.78 3.21
C ILE A 75 -1.06 -10.94 2.99
N ALA A 76 -0.70 -10.63 1.75
CA ALA A 76 0.46 -9.80 1.43
C ALA A 76 0.37 -8.40 2.04
N VAL A 77 -0.81 -7.77 1.99
CA VAL A 77 -1.07 -6.48 2.68
C VAL A 77 -0.89 -6.63 4.19
N LYS A 78 -1.49 -7.66 4.79
CA LYS A 78 -1.38 -7.95 6.23
C LYS A 78 0.08 -8.10 6.66
N ASP A 79 0.81 -8.96 5.97
CA ASP A 79 2.18 -9.32 6.32
C ASP A 79 3.15 -8.17 6.10
N LYS A 80 3.04 -7.48 4.96
CA LYS A 80 3.90 -6.35 4.63
C LYS A 80 3.71 -5.18 5.59
N LEU A 81 2.47 -4.90 5.98
CA LEU A 81 2.13 -3.84 6.93
C LEU A 81 2.19 -4.28 8.39
N LYS A 82 2.47 -5.56 8.67
CA LYS A 82 2.49 -6.15 10.02
C LYS A 82 1.24 -5.79 10.82
N ILE A 83 0.06 -6.02 10.20
CA ILE A 83 -1.23 -5.70 10.80
C ILE A 83 -1.51 -6.74 11.90
N PRO A 84 -1.69 -6.32 13.17
CA PRO A 84 -2.05 -7.24 14.24
C PRO A 84 -3.43 -7.86 14.02
N ASP A 85 -3.65 -9.10 14.45
CA ASP A 85 -4.91 -9.82 14.24
C ASP A 85 -6.12 -9.08 14.83
N ASN A 86 -5.96 -8.42 15.96
CA ASN A 86 -7.00 -7.63 16.61
C ASN A 86 -7.38 -6.35 15.86
N GLU A 87 -6.61 -5.93 14.85
CA GLU A 87 -6.86 -4.73 14.05
C GLU A 87 -7.37 -5.06 12.63
N LEU A 88 -7.38 -6.34 12.25
CA LEU A 88 -7.76 -6.79 10.91
C LEU A 88 -9.18 -6.37 10.50
N ASP A 89 -10.14 -6.45 11.43
CA ASP A 89 -11.52 -6.05 11.16
C ASP A 89 -11.64 -4.58 10.77
N GLN A 90 -10.85 -3.76 11.41
CA GLN A 90 -10.87 -2.32 11.20
C GLN A 90 -10.16 -1.94 9.90
N VAL A 91 -9.00 -2.52 9.64
CA VAL A 91 -8.29 -2.37 8.36
C VAL A 91 -9.16 -2.88 7.21
N GLY A 92 -9.84 -4.01 7.40
CA GLY A 92 -10.79 -4.58 6.44
C GLY A 92 -11.95 -3.62 6.11
N LYS A 93 -12.45 -2.86 7.08
CA LYS A 93 -13.49 -1.83 6.83
C LYS A 93 -12.97 -0.71 5.94
N ILE A 94 -11.75 -0.21 6.19
CA ILE A 94 -11.12 0.84 5.35
C ILE A 94 -10.91 0.30 3.94
N PHE A 95 -10.34 -0.89 3.81
CA PHE A 95 -10.10 -1.56 2.54
C PHE A 95 -11.40 -1.72 1.73
N ASN A 96 -12.43 -2.26 2.36
CA ASN A 96 -13.73 -2.46 1.72
C ASN A 96 -14.41 -1.14 1.35
N GLN A 97 -14.26 -0.09 2.17
CA GLN A 97 -14.79 1.23 1.84
C GLN A 97 -14.07 1.84 0.65
N ALA A 98 -12.73 1.78 0.61
CA ALA A 98 -11.94 2.25 -0.51
C ALA A 98 -12.30 1.51 -1.82
N LYS A 99 -12.57 0.22 -1.73
CA LYS A 99 -13.00 -0.61 -2.85
C LYS A 99 -14.40 -0.23 -3.37
N LYS A 100 -15.33 0.11 -2.47
CA LYS A 100 -16.70 0.50 -2.84
C LYS A 100 -16.79 1.88 -3.47
N GLU A 101 -15.89 2.78 -3.13
CA GLU A 101 -15.92 4.14 -3.65
C GLU A 101 -15.75 4.19 -5.17
N SER A 102 -16.55 5.05 -5.82
CA SER A 102 -16.49 5.30 -7.26
C SER A 102 -15.25 6.10 -7.67
N ALA A 103 -14.65 6.87 -6.75
CA ALA A 103 -13.42 7.59 -7.02
C ALA A 103 -12.29 6.60 -7.38
N GLY A 104 -11.54 6.91 -8.43
CA GLY A 104 -10.35 6.17 -8.82
C GLY A 104 -9.23 6.24 -7.77
N TYR A 105 -8.05 5.78 -8.11
CA TYR A 105 -6.86 5.87 -7.26
C TYR A 105 -6.17 7.24 -7.35
N GLU A 106 -6.39 7.97 -8.44
CA GLU A 106 -5.66 9.19 -8.75
C GLU A 106 -5.77 10.27 -7.67
N PRO A 107 -6.96 10.60 -7.13
CA PRO A 107 -7.06 11.60 -6.07
C PRO A 107 -6.28 11.21 -4.81
N TYR A 108 -6.25 9.91 -4.49
CA TYR A 108 -5.49 9.38 -3.35
C TYR A 108 -3.99 9.47 -3.61
N ALA A 109 -3.52 9.07 -4.80
CA ALA A 109 -2.14 9.17 -5.19
C ALA A 109 -1.65 10.64 -5.18
N GLN A 110 -2.46 11.59 -5.66
CA GLN A 110 -2.15 13.01 -5.61
C GLN A 110 -2.01 13.52 -4.16
N GLN A 111 -2.90 13.12 -3.25
CA GLN A 111 -2.81 13.51 -1.85
C GLN A 111 -1.58 12.92 -1.17
N ILE A 112 -1.20 11.69 -1.49
CA ILE A 112 0.03 11.04 -1.00
C ILE A 112 1.26 11.79 -1.50
N ALA A 113 1.31 12.10 -2.80
CA ALA A 113 2.40 12.87 -3.41
C ALA A 113 2.58 14.24 -2.74
N GLN A 114 1.48 14.94 -2.45
CA GLN A 114 1.52 16.21 -1.74
C GLN A 114 1.99 16.06 -0.29
N PHE A 115 1.51 15.01 0.40
CA PHE A 115 1.86 14.75 1.78
C PHE A 115 3.36 14.43 1.97
N TYR A 116 3.93 13.65 1.04
CA TYR A 116 5.33 13.25 1.05
C TYR A 116 6.19 14.08 0.08
N SER A 117 5.73 15.28 -0.29
CA SER A 117 6.50 16.16 -1.18
C SER A 117 7.90 16.41 -0.61
N GLY A 118 8.93 16.17 -1.45
CA GLY A 118 10.33 16.25 -1.04
C GLY A 118 10.91 14.97 -0.40
N ASN A 119 10.12 13.92 -0.22
CA ASN A 119 10.59 12.64 0.30
C ASN A 119 10.34 11.51 -0.72
N ILE A 120 11.11 11.54 -1.80
CA ILE A 120 10.98 10.61 -2.92
C ILE A 120 11.14 9.15 -2.49
N ASN A 121 12.00 8.87 -1.51
CA ASN A 121 12.28 7.51 -1.03
C ASN A 121 11.01 6.84 -0.45
N ILE A 122 10.15 7.61 0.23
CA ILE A 122 8.88 7.08 0.74
C ILE A 122 7.93 6.75 -0.42
N LEU A 123 7.90 7.59 -1.44
CA LEU A 123 7.06 7.38 -2.62
C LEU A 123 7.54 6.17 -3.45
N GLU A 124 8.85 5.99 -3.59
CA GLU A 124 9.45 4.79 -4.19
C GLU A 124 9.08 3.51 -3.40
N GLU A 125 9.13 3.57 -2.06
CA GLU A 125 8.76 2.42 -1.23
C GLU A 125 7.26 2.08 -1.37
N VAL A 126 6.37 3.07 -1.51
CA VAL A 126 4.95 2.82 -1.83
C VAL A 126 4.83 2.04 -3.14
N ILE A 127 5.51 2.46 -4.20
CA ILE A 127 5.49 1.75 -5.50
C ILE A 127 6.03 0.32 -5.36
N ASN A 128 7.13 0.15 -4.63
CA ASN A 128 7.72 -1.16 -4.37
C ASN A 128 6.75 -2.11 -3.65
N ILE A 129 6.03 -1.60 -2.65
CA ILE A 129 5.05 -2.41 -1.92
C ILE A 129 3.81 -2.73 -2.79
N LEU A 130 3.37 -1.81 -3.65
CA LEU A 130 2.26 -2.08 -4.57
C LEU A 130 2.62 -3.20 -5.55
N PHE A 131 3.83 -3.23 -6.08
CA PHE A 131 4.31 -4.36 -6.87
C PHE A 131 4.32 -5.67 -6.06
N TYR A 132 4.84 -5.64 -4.82
CA TYR A 132 4.86 -6.82 -3.95
C TYR A 132 3.46 -7.41 -3.74
N ILE A 133 2.45 -6.55 -3.57
CA ILE A 133 1.06 -6.98 -3.40
C ILE A 133 0.52 -7.55 -4.71
N ALA A 134 0.75 -6.88 -5.84
CA ALA A 134 0.30 -7.34 -7.15
C ALA A 134 0.93 -8.68 -7.58
N GLU A 135 2.15 -8.98 -7.12
CA GLU A 135 2.86 -10.25 -7.42
C GLU A 135 2.43 -11.40 -6.51
N SER A 136 1.66 -11.14 -5.46
CA SER A 136 1.40 -12.12 -4.39
C SER A 136 0.55 -13.31 -4.84
N ASP A 137 -0.25 -13.16 -5.87
CA ASP A 137 -1.11 -14.21 -6.44
C ASP A 137 -0.55 -14.83 -7.73
N GLY A 138 0.65 -14.39 -8.16
CA GLY A 138 1.36 -14.91 -9.33
C GLY A 138 1.81 -13.83 -10.31
N GLU A 139 1.13 -13.68 -11.44
CA GLU A 139 1.51 -12.69 -12.44
C GLU A 139 0.74 -11.38 -12.30
N VAL A 140 1.48 -10.27 -12.30
CA VAL A 140 0.88 -8.93 -12.28
C VAL A 140 0.10 -8.69 -13.56
N SER A 141 -1.17 -8.39 -13.44
CA SER A 141 -2.04 -8.11 -14.59
C SER A 141 -1.65 -6.83 -15.32
N SER A 142 -2.05 -6.72 -16.60
CA SER A 142 -1.79 -5.50 -17.38
C SER A 142 -2.49 -4.26 -16.79
N SER A 143 -3.62 -4.43 -16.11
CA SER A 143 -4.34 -3.34 -15.43
C SER A 143 -3.62 -2.84 -14.21
N GLU A 144 -3.06 -3.74 -13.41
CA GLU A 144 -2.25 -3.39 -12.23
C GLU A 144 -0.94 -2.71 -12.62
N LEU A 145 -0.23 -3.25 -13.61
CA LEU A 145 0.98 -2.61 -14.13
C LEU A 145 0.73 -1.18 -14.56
N LYS A 146 -0.36 -0.97 -15.32
CA LYS A 146 -0.74 0.37 -15.79
C LYS A 146 -1.11 1.30 -14.64
N MET A 147 -1.79 0.79 -13.62
CA MET A 147 -2.14 1.56 -12.43
C MET A 147 -0.88 1.95 -11.65
N ILE A 148 0.03 1.02 -11.38
CA ILE A 148 1.28 1.29 -10.65
C ILE A 148 2.15 2.29 -11.42
N GLU A 149 2.26 2.15 -12.73
CA GLU A 149 2.97 3.11 -13.61
C GLU A 149 2.36 4.52 -13.53
N ASN A 150 1.04 4.64 -13.56
CA ASN A 150 0.37 5.93 -13.44
C ASN A 150 0.57 6.55 -12.05
N ILE A 151 0.52 5.74 -10.98
CA ILE A 151 0.81 6.20 -9.62
C ILE A 151 2.25 6.72 -9.54
N SER A 152 3.23 6.03 -10.13
CA SER A 152 4.63 6.48 -10.14
C SER A 152 4.79 7.83 -10.83
N LYS A 153 4.09 8.07 -11.92
CA LYS A 153 4.05 9.37 -12.60
C LYS A 153 3.43 10.48 -11.74
N ILE A 154 2.33 10.18 -11.03
CA ILE A 154 1.71 11.13 -10.08
C ILE A 154 2.66 11.44 -8.92
N PHE A 155 3.46 10.48 -8.48
CA PHE A 155 4.47 10.66 -7.45
C PHE A 155 5.69 11.46 -7.92
N GLY A 156 5.81 11.70 -9.23
CA GLY A 156 6.93 12.42 -9.82
C GLY A 156 8.19 11.57 -9.97
N LEU A 157 8.08 10.24 -9.95
CA LEU A 157 9.20 9.37 -10.24
C LEU A 157 9.57 9.48 -11.72
N SER A 158 10.87 9.51 -12.00
CA SER A 158 11.38 9.41 -13.37
C SER A 158 11.14 7.99 -13.92
N GLU A 159 11.11 7.87 -15.23
CA GLU A 159 11.01 6.57 -15.89
C GLU A 159 12.15 5.62 -15.44
N THR A 160 13.37 6.15 -15.27
CA THR A 160 14.51 5.36 -14.79
C THR A 160 14.28 4.79 -13.39
N GLN A 161 13.74 5.60 -12.46
CA GLN A 161 13.41 5.14 -11.10
C GLN A 161 12.33 4.06 -11.12
N TYR A 162 11.25 4.28 -11.89
CA TYR A 162 10.19 3.28 -12.03
C TYR A 162 10.70 1.96 -12.60
N GLN A 163 11.49 2.01 -13.69
CA GLN A 163 12.06 0.81 -14.30
C GLN A 163 13.05 0.11 -13.36
N SER A 164 13.87 0.86 -12.61
CA SER A 164 14.76 0.28 -11.60
C SER A 164 14.00 -0.51 -10.53
N ILE A 165 12.89 0.04 -10.02
CA ILE A 165 12.03 -0.68 -9.07
C ILE A 165 11.47 -1.95 -9.70
N LYS A 166 10.92 -1.84 -10.90
CA LYS A 166 10.32 -2.97 -11.63
C LYS A 166 11.32 -4.08 -11.96
N GLU A 167 12.56 -3.72 -12.35
CA GLU A 167 13.61 -4.68 -12.68
C GLU A 167 14.20 -5.35 -11.45
N SER A 168 14.36 -4.61 -10.34
CA SER A 168 14.85 -5.19 -9.09
C SER A 168 13.97 -6.34 -8.60
N ARG A 169 12.69 -6.32 -8.93
CA ARG A 169 11.75 -7.37 -8.56
C ARG A 169 11.87 -8.60 -9.44
N LYS A 170 12.10 -8.42 -10.74
CA LYS A 170 12.37 -9.55 -11.65
C LYS A 170 13.65 -10.33 -11.28
N GLY A 171 14.57 -9.66 -10.58
CA GLY A 171 15.82 -10.27 -10.09
C GLY A 171 15.63 -11.05 -8.78
N SER A 172 14.61 -10.75 -7.98
CA SER A 172 14.37 -11.46 -6.72
C SER A 172 13.87 -12.90 -6.92
N ASP A 173 13.19 -13.19 -8.02
CA ASP A 173 12.85 -14.56 -8.41
C ASP A 173 14.09 -15.40 -8.78
N LYS A 174 15.18 -14.76 -9.25
CA LYS A 174 16.45 -15.44 -9.53
C LYS A 174 17.32 -15.67 -8.29
N LEU A 175 16.99 -15.01 -7.18
CA LEU A 175 17.64 -15.17 -5.88
C LEU A 175 16.78 -16.00 -4.91
N ASN A 176 15.98 -16.94 -5.43
CA ASN A 176 15.39 -17.97 -4.59
C ASN A 176 16.56 -18.70 -3.90
N PRO A 177 16.69 -18.62 -2.55
CA PRO A 177 17.83 -19.22 -1.85
C PRO A 177 17.96 -20.73 -2.14
N TYR A 178 16.89 -21.39 -2.48
CA TYR A 178 16.88 -22.81 -2.87
C TYR A 178 17.49 -23.03 -4.25
N ILE A 179 17.34 -22.08 -5.20
CA ILE A 179 17.99 -22.14 -6.53
C ILE A 179 19.49 -21.85 -6.38
N VAL A 180 19.85 -20.85 -5.56
CA VAL A 180 21.28 -20.50 -5.31
C VAL A 180 22.01 -21.63 -4.59
N LEU A 181 21.30 -22.38 -3.73
CA LEU A 181 21.86 -23.51 -2.97
C LEU A 181 21.70 -24.85 -3.71
N GLU A 182 21.14 -24.83 -4.94
CA GLU A 182 20.80 -26.05 -5.72
C GLU A 182 20.00 -27.07 -4.87
N SER A 183 19.12 -26.56 -3.99
CA SER A 183 18.33 -27.35 -3.04
C SER A 183 16.83 -27.14 -3.25
N LYS A 184 16.01 -28.04 -2.68
CA LYS A 184 14.54 -27.94 -2.68
C LYS A 184 14.05 -27.54 -1.30
N PRO A 185 12.84 -26.93 -1.16
CA PRO A 185 12.27 -26.56 0.13
C PRO A 185 12.13 -27.72 1.13
N ASP A 186 12.06 -28.97 0.64
CA ASP A 186 11.90 -30.20 1.43
C ASP A 186 13.22 -30.97 1.62
N ASP A 187 14.37 -30.43 1.20
CA ASP A 187 15.66 -31.07 1.35
C ASP A 187 16.13 -31.06 2.81
N ASP A 188 16.69 -32.16 3.27
CA ASP A 188 17.22 -32.29 4.64
C ASP A 188 18.44 -31.35 4.83
N LEU A 189 18.53 -30.74 6.01
CA LEU A 189 19.61 -29.82 6.40
C LEU A 189 21.03 -30.35 6.18
N GLN A 190 21.21 -31.66 6.02
CA GLN A 190 22.50 -32.29 5.71
C GLN A 190 22.93 -32.11 4.26
N ILE A 191 22.00 -31.86 3.34
CA ILE A 191 22.28 -31.64 1.91
C ILE A 191 22.73 -30.20 1.69
N ILE A 192 22.22 -29.26 2.49
CA ILE A 192 22.47 -27.82 2.37
C ILE A 192 23.86 -27.41 2.90
N ARG A 193 24.55 -28.29 3.62
CA ARG A 193 25.86 -28.02 4.25
C ARG A 193 27.09 -28.46 3.44
N LYS A 194 26.92 -28.88 2.20
CA LYS A 194 28.03 -29.16 1.26
C LYS A 194 28.28 -27.96 0.41
#